data_4d7e18efbf28ec8b76d866c772495039
#
_entry.id   4d7e18efbf28ec8b76d866c772495039
#
_cell.length_a   1.000
_cell.length_b   1.000
_cell.length_c   1.000
_cell.angle_alpha   90.00
_cell.angle_beta   90.00
_cell.angle_gamma   90.00
#
_symmetry.space_group_name_H-M   'P 1'
#
loop_
_entity.id
_entity.type
_entity.pdbx_description
1 polymer ?
#
loop_
_entity_poly.entity_id
_entity_poly.type
_entity_poly.pdbx_seq_one_letter_code
_entity_poly.pdbx_strand_id
1 'polypeptide(L)'
;MKKLNSFVLDITVAILDFLYRGRDYQRFWVLEEIARAPYFAFLSVLHFRESMGLRGPEHLYLMKQHFEQSVNETEHLEYMESRGGNTYYIDRFVAKHLVLIYYWSNVVYYWVAPRLAYHLSYEVEIHAATTYAKYLADHGHDDKILEILNDELEHSRELEQAMEKIK
;
A
#
# COMPACT_ATOMS: atom_id res chain seq x y z
N MET A 1 -2.21 5.28 -19.37
CA MET A 1 -1.49 4.65 -18.25
C MET A 1 -2.25 4.72 -16.93
N LYS A 2 -2.89 5.86 -16.53
CA LYS A 2 -3.77 5.88 -15.34
C LYS A 2 -4.89 4.82 -15.44
N LYS A 3 -5.55 4.70 -16.57
CA LYS A 3 -6.56 3.64 -16.81
C LYS A 3 -6.01 2.20 -16.66
N LEU A 4 -4.71 2.01 -16.88
CA LEU A 4 -4.06 0.71 -16.65
C LEU A 4 -3.92 0.44 -15.15
N ASN A 5 -3.55 1.45 -14.35
CA ASN A 5 -3.48 1.32 -12.89
C ASN A 5 -4.83 0.91 -12.31
N SER A 6 -5.91 1.65 -12.66
CA SER A 6 -7.26 1.32 -12.20
C SER A 6 -7.69 -0.09 -12.64
N PHE A 7 -7.39 -0.49 -13.87
CA PHE A 7 -7.70 -1.83 -14.36
C PHE A 7 -6.95 -2.93 -13.59
N VAL A 8 -5.66 -2.73 -13.30
CA VAL A 8 -4.86 -3.67 -12.49
C VAL A 8 -5.42 -3.77 -11.08
N LEU A 9 -5.76 -2.63 -10.46
CA LEU A 9 -6.37 -2.60 -9.13
C LEU A 9 -7.72 -3.33 -9.13
N ASP A 10 -8.61 -3.06 -10.09
CA ASP A 10 -9.93 -3.69 -10.18
C ASP A 10 -9.83 -5.23 -10.25
N ILE A 11 -8.89 -5.74 -11.05
CA ILE A 11 -8.63 -7.20 -11.14
C ILE A 11 -8.11 -7.72 -9.79
N THR A 12 -7.16 -7.04 -9.17
CA THR A 12 -6.61 -7.45 -7.87
C THR A 12 -7.69 -7.49 -6.81
N VAL A 13 -8.51 -6.45 -6.74
CA VAL A 13 -9.66 -6.38 -5.81
C VAL A 13 -10.64 -7.51 -6.04
N ALA A 14 -11.03 -7.77 -7.30
CA ALA A 14 -11.95 -8.85 -7.63
C ALA A 14 -11.41 -10.24 -7.19
N ILE A 15 -10.09 -10.45 -7.35
CA ILE A 15 -9.42 -11.67 -6.88
C ILE A 15 -9.46 -11.76 -5.35
N LEU A 16 -9.14 -10.67 -4.64
CA LEU A 16 -9.17 -10.63 -3.17
C LEU A 16 -10.59 -10.86 -2.63
N ASP A 17 -11.59 -10.22 -3.21
CA ASP A 17 -13.00 -10.40 -2.82
C ASP A 17 -13.50 -11.83 -3.03
N PHE A 18 -13.02 -12.48 -4.07
CA PHE A 18 -13.35 -13.89 -4.33
C PHE A 18 -12.65 -14.84 -3.35
N LEU A 19 -11.34 -14.67 -3.15
CA LEU A 19 -10.52 -15.57 -2.33
C LEU A 19 -10.81 -15.43 -0.83
N TYR A 20 -11.10 -14.22 -0.36
CA TYR A 20 -11.27 -13.89 1.05
C TYR A 20 -12.71 -13.61 1.46
N ARG A 21 -13.68 -14.07 0.69
CA ARG A 21 -15.10 -13.88 1.00
C ARG A 21 -15.45 -14.41 2.39
N GLY A 22 -15.94 -13.51 3.27
CA GLY A 22 -16.28 -13.85 4.66
C GLY A 22 -15.07 -14.08 5.57
N ARG A 23 -13.87 -13.61 5.17
CA ARG A 23 -12.63 -13.70 5.92
C ARG A 23 -11.95 -12.33 5.99
N ASP A 24 -12.59 -11.37 6.67
CA ASP A 24 -12.23 -9.96 6.62
C ASP A 24 -10.78 -9.70 7.08
N TYR A 25 -10.36 -10.23 8.23
CA TYR A 25 -9.01 -10.01 8.74
C TYR A 25 -7.91 -10.65 7.90
N GLN A 26 -8.18 -11.79 7.22
CA GLN A 26 -7.23 -12.35 6.25
C GLN A 26 -7.13 -11.47 5.01
N ARG A 27 -8.26 -10.92 4.54
CA ARG A 27 -8.29 -9.97 3.42
C ARG A 27 -7.56 -8.68 3.77
N PHE A 28 -7.78 -8.13 4.96
CA PHE A 28 -7.08 -6.95 5.45
C PHE A 28 -5.57 -7.21 5.55
N TRP A 29 -5.18 -8.32 6.14
CA TRP A 29 -3.76 -8.68 6.23
C TRP A 29 -3.06 -8.71 4.86
N VAL A 30 -3.70 -9.28 3.84
CA VAL A 30 -3.15 -9.28 2.46
C VAL A 30 -3.15 -7.87 1.88
N LEU A 31 -4.16 -7.07 2.18
CA LEU A 31 -4.26 -5.68 1.72
C LEU A 31 -3.10 -4.84 2.28
N GLU A 32 -2.81 -4.94 3.59
CA GLU A 32 -1.67 -4.26 4.22
C GLU A 32 -0.31 -4.73 3.66
N GLU A 33 -0.17 -6.03 3.37
CA GLU A 33 1.03 -6.53 2.68
C GLU A 33 1.22 -5.90 1.29
N ILE A 34 0.13 -5.65 0.57
CA ILE A 34 0.16 -4.98 -0.73
C ILE A 34 0.43 -3.48 -0.56
N ALA A 35 -0.26 -2.79 0.34
CA ALA A 35 -0.14 -1.35 0.56
C ALA A 35 1.29 -0.96 0.99
N ARG A 36 1.91 -1.73 1.87
CA ARG A 36 3.26 -1.51 2.37
C ARG A 36 4.37 -1.62 1.30
N ALA A 37 4.22 -2.51 0.33
CA ALA A 37 5.28 -2.87 -0.62
C ALA A 37 5.79 -1.70 -1.47
N PRO A 38 4.96 -0.77 -1.99
CA PRO A 38 5.41 0.39 -2.74
C PRO A 38 6.33 1.32 -1.95
N TYR A 39 6.07 1.55 -0.66
CA TYR A 39 6.89 2.43 0.16
C TYR A 39 8.33 1.93 0.30
N PHE A 40 8.53 0.63 0.51
CA PHE A 40 9.86 0.02 0.48
C PHE A 40 10.53 0.13 -0.90
N ALA A 41 9.75 -0.03 -1.97
CA ALA A 41 10.26 0.14 -3.33
C ALA A 41 10.70 1.59 -3.60
N PHE A 42 9.90 2.57 -3.18
CA PHE A 42 10.21 4.00 -3.31
C PHE A 42 11.47 4.36 -2.53
N LEU A 43 11.59 3.92 -1.29
CA LEU A 43 12.79 4.10 -0.47
C LEU A 43 14.02 3.51 -1.12
N SER A 44 13.92 2.28 -1.65
CA SER A 44 15.04 1.60 -2.33
C SER A 44 15.50 2.38 -3.55
N VAL A 45 14.58 2.89 -4.37
CA VAL A 45 14.90 3.69 -5.56
C VAL A 45 15.49 5.05 -5.18
N LEU A 46 14.95 5.71 -4.17
CA LEU A 46 15.48 6.98 -3.67
C LEU A 46 16.90 6.81 -3.12
N HIS A 47 17.14 5.75 -2.33
CA HIS A 47 18.48 5.43 -1.84
C HIS A 47 19.46 5.13 -2.98
N PHE A 48 19.03 4.38 -4.00
CA PHE A 48 19.88 4.11 -5.16
C PHE A 48 20.18 5.40 -5.95
N ARG A 49 19.22 6.29 -6.15
CA ARG A 49 19.45 7.61 -6.76
C ARG A 49 20.44 8.44 -5.95
N GLU A 50 20.35 8.38 -4.63
CA GLU A 50 21.31 9.06 -3.73
C GLU A 50 22.74 8.57 -3.96
N SER A 51 22.96 7.26 -4.05
CA SER A 51 24.28 6.66 -4.28
C SER A 51 24.91 7.08 -5.61
N MET A 52 24.08 7.46 -6.59
CA MET A 52 24.52 7.99 -7.89
C MET A 52 24.62 9.53 -7.93
N GLY A 53 24.43 10.22 -6.79
CA GLY A 53 24.41 11.68 -6.74
C GLY A 53 23.16 12.34 -7.34
N LEU A 54 22.10 11.58 -7.61
CA LEU A 54 20.85 12.04 -8.24
C LEU A 54 19.83 12.46 -7.16
N ARG A 55 20.22 13.37 -6.28
CA ARG A 55 19.32 13.95 -5.28
C ARG A 55 18.57 15.15 -5.87
N GLY A 56 17.23 15.06 -5.89
CA GLY A 56 16.37 16.20 -6.15
C GLY A 56 16.16 17.07 -4.89
N PRO A 57 15.57 18.25 -5.01
CA PRO A 57 15.28 19.12 -3.86
C PRO A 57 14.34 18.47 -2.83
N GLU A 58 13.43 17.64 -3.26
CA GLU A 58 12.44 16.95 -2.42
C GLU A 58 12.94 15.60 -1.87
N HIS A 59 14.19 15.23 -2.14
CA HIS A 59 14.70 13.89 -1.84
C HIS A 59 14.52 13.51 -0.36
N LEU A 60 14.97 14.39 0.56
CA LEU A 60 14.88 14.11 2.00
C LEU A 60 13.44 14.08 2.49
N TYR A 61 12.58 14.93 1.94
CA TYR A 61 11.14 14.94 2.25
C TYR A 61 10.51 13.61 1.87
N LEU A 62 10.71 13.14 0.65
CA LEU A 62 10.16 11.87 0.16
C LEU A 62 10.71 10.67 0.94
N MET A 63 12.01 10.66 1.29
CA MET A 63 12.61 9.61 2.11
C MET A 63 11.93 9.50 3.48
N LYS A 64 11.72 10.63 4.16
CA LYS A 64 11.05 10.64 5.47
C LYS A 64 9.61 10.17 5.36
N GLN A 65 8.85 10.76 4.45
CA GLN A 65 7.45 10.43 4.22
C GLN A 65 7.26 8.93 3.98
N HIS A 66 7.98 8.34 3.02
CA HIS A 66 7.82 6.91 2.71
C HIS A 66 8.32 6.00 3.83
N PHE A 67 9.31 6.45 4.61
CA PHE A 67 9.73 5.70 5.79
C PHE A 67 8.63 5.67 6.85
N GLU A 68 8.03 6.81 7.16
CA GLU A 68 6.91 6.94 8.11
C GLU A 68 5.71 6.11 7.65
N GLN A 69 5.32 6.20 6.38
CA GLN A 69 4.27 5.38 5.78
C GLN A 69 4.58 3.88 5.90
N SER A 70 5.81 3.45 5.60
CA SER A 70 6.18 2.02 5.69
C SER A 70 6.12 1.47 7.12
N VAL A 71 6.42 2.30 8.12
CA VAL A 71 6.30 1.93 9.54
C VAL A 71 4.82 1.83 9.92
N ASN A 72 4.01 2.80 9.57
CA ASN A 72 2.58 2.81 9.87
C ASN A 72 1.85 1.60 9.24
N GLU A 73 2.10 1.30 7.95
CA GLU A 73 1.60 0.06 7.30
C GLU A 73 2.03 -1.23 8.02
N THR A 74 3.22 -1.21 8.63
CA THR A 74 3.69 -2.36 9.41
C THR A 74 2.91 -2.50 10.71
N GLU A 75 2.54 -1.41 11.36
CA GLU A 75 1.70 -1.40 12.57
C GLU A 75 0.27 -1.88 12.25
N HIS A 76 -0.29 -1.47 11.10
CA HIS A 76 -1.57 -1.98 10.60
C HIS A 76 -1.51 -3.50 10.39
N LEU A 77 -0.47 -3.98 9.72
CA LEU A 77 -0.25 -5.40 9.48
C LEU A 77 -0.17 -6.20 10.79
N GLU A 78 0.60 -5.71 11.78
CA GLU A 78 0.71 -6.36 13.12
C GLU A 78 -0.66 -6.43 13.81
N TYR A 79 -1.47 -5.39 13.70
CA TYR A 79 -2.84 -5.41 14.21
C TYR A 79 -3.66 -6.50 13.51
N MET A 80 -3.63 -6.60 12.18
CA MET A 80 -4.33 -7.65 11.45
C MET A 80 -3.84 -9.05 11.82
N GLU A 81 -2.53 -9.22 12.07
CA GLU A 81 -1.95 -10.47 12.57
C GLU A 81 -2.50 -10.84 13.96
N SER A 82 -2.60 -9.87 14.86
CA SER A 82 -3.18 -10.06 16.19
C SER A 82 -4.63 -10.54 16.16
N ARG A 83 -5.34 -10.20 15.07
CA ARG A 83 -6.74 -10.61 14.82
C ARG A 83 -6.85 -11.91 14.00
N GLY A 84 -5.71 -12.58 13.75
CA GLY A 84 -5.65 -13.85 13.03
C GLY A 84 -5.63 -13.73 11.51
N GLY A 85 -5.30 -12.54 10.98
CA GLY A 85 -5.20 -12.30 9.53
C GLY A 85 -4.20 -13.21 8.83
N ASN A 86 -3.15 -13.62 9.52
CA ASN A 86 -2.08 -14.49 8.99
C ASN A 86 -2.21 -15.97 9.40
N THR A 87 -3.37 -16.42 9.85
CA THR A 87 -3.53 -17.78 10.41
C THR A 87 -3.20 -18.90 9.43
N TYR A 88 -3.60 -18.76 8.16
CA TYR A 88 -3.44 -19.82 7.17
C TYR A 88 -2.08 -19.77 6.49
N TYR A 89 -1.35 -20.90 6.53
CA TYR A 89 -0.02 -21.00 5.92
C TYR A 89 -0.03 -20.70 4.41
N ILE A 90 -1.04 -21.20 3.67
CA ILE A 90 -1.14 -20.99 2.22
C ILE A 90 -1.32 -19.50 1.90
N ASP A 91 -2.19 -18.79 2.65
CA ASP A 91 -2.41 -17.35 2.46
C ASP A 91 -1.09 -16.59 2.66
N ARG A 92 -0.34 -16.90 3.75
CA ARG A 92 0.98 -16.29 4.02
C ARG A 92 1.98 -16.58 2.91
N PHE A 93 2.09 -17.85 2.51
CA PHE A 93 3.06 -18.27 1.49
C PHE A 93 2.78 -17.56 0.16
N VAL A 94 1.54 -17.61 -0.32
CA VAL A 94 1.16 -17.01 -1.61
C VAL A 94 1.29 -15.49 -1.56
N ALA A 95 0.74 -14.84 -0.53
CA ALA A 95 0.80 -13.38 -0.40
C ALA A 95 2.24 -12.87 -0.37
N LYS A 96 3.12 -13.44 0.47
CA LYS A 96 4.52 -13.01 0.58
C LYS A 96 5.29 -13.15 -0.74
N HIS A 97 5.05 -14.20 -1.52
CA HIS A 97 5.72 -14.38 -2.82
C HIS A 97 5.18 -13.42 -3.88
N LEU A 98 3.86 -13.20 -3.93
CA LEU A 98 3.26 -12.23 -4.87
C LEU A 98 3.67 -10.80 -4.52
N VAL A 99 3.70 -10.46 -3.23
CA VAL A 99 4.17 -9.13 -2.78
C VAL A 99 5.65 -8.91 -3.10
N LEU A 100 6.49 -9.93 -3.05
CA LEU A 100 7.89 -9.81 -3.49
C LEU A 100 8.00 -9.46 -4.99
N ILE A 101 7.18 -10.10 -5.83
CA ILE A 101 7.11 -9.76 -7.27
C ILE A 101 6.56 -8.34 -7.46
N TYR A 102 5.54 -7.98 -6.70
CA TYR A 102 4.94 -6.65 -6.72
C TYR A 102 5.92 -5.57 -6.27
N TYR A 103 6.72 -5.82 -5.23
CA TYR A 103 7.79 -4.92 -4.79
C TYR A 103 8.79 -4.63 -5.94
N TRP A 104 9.32 -5.66 -6.60
CA TRP A 104 10.25 -5.46 -7.71
C TRP A 104 9.60 -4.76 -8.90
N SER A 105 8.32 -5.04 -9.16
CA SER A 105 7.55 -4.31 -10.18
C SER A 105 7.44 -2.83 -9.83
N ASN A 106 7.20 -2.47 -8.57
CA ASN A 106 7.18 -1.08 -8.10
C ASN A 106 8.55 -0.41 -8.15
N VAL A 107 9.64 -1.12 -7.87
CA VAL A 107 11.01 -0.60 -8.03
C VAL A 107 11.23 -0.13 -9.48
N VAL A 108 10.92 -0.99 -10.45
CA VAL A 108 11.05 -0.64 -11.88
C VAL A 108 10.06 0.46 -12.26
N TYR A 109 8.82 0.36 -11.79
CA TYR A 109 7.78 1.33 -12.14
C TYR A 109 8.09 2.72 -11.59
N TYR A 110 8.51 2.83 -10.35
CA TYR A 110 8.90 4.11 -9.74
C TYR A 110 10.18 4.68 -10.36
N TRP A 111 11.12 3.82 -10.76
CA TRP A 111 12.32 4.25 -11.46
C TRP A 111 11.99 4.93 -12.81
N VAL A 112 11.09 4.32 -13.59
CA VAL A 112 10.77 4.76 -14.94
C VAL A 112 9.68 5.83 -14.99
N ALA A 113 8.66 5.72 -14.15
CA ALA A 113 7.47 6.55 -14.18
C ALA A 113 6.95 6.88 -12.77
N PRO A 114 7.71 7.66 -11.95
CA PRO A 114 7.42 7.86 -10.54
C PRO A 114 6.02 8.43 -10.27
N ARG A 115 5.53 9.36 -11.09
CA ARG A 115 4.17 9.91 -10.94
C ARG A 115 3.07 8.86 -11.13
N LEU A 116 3.30 7.89 -12.00
CA LEU A 116 2.33 6.82 -12.24
C LEU A 116 2.40 5.74 -11.15
N ALA A 117 3.58 5.49 -10.61
CA ALA A 117 3.75 4.62 -9.46
C ALA A 117 3.02 5.20 -8.23
N TYR A 118 3.19 6.49 -7.94
CA TYR A 118 2.42 7.16 -6.87
C TYR A 118 0.91 7.13 -7.13
N HIS A 119 0.49 7.30 -8.38
CA HIS A 119 -0.94 7.20 -8.70
C HIS A 119 -1.50 5.79 -8.44
N LEU A 120 -0.73 4.73 -8.72
CA LEU A 120 -1.16 3.37 -8.39
C LEU A 120 -1.30 3.19 -6.88
N SER A 121 -0.28 3.61 -6.11
CA SER A 121 -0.35 3.55 -4.65
C SER A 121 -1.49 4.38 -4.08
N TYR A 122 -1.72 5.59 -4.59
CA TYR A 122 -2.89 6.42 -4.23
C TYR A 122 -4.22 5.67 -4.41
N GLU A 123 -4.40 4.98 -5.54
CA GLU A 123 -5.62 4.19 -5.79
C GLU A 123 -5.74 3.00 -4.82
N VAL A 124 -4.61 2.39 -4.43
CA VAL A 124 -4.58 1.31 -3.42
C VAL A 124 -5.03 1.83 -2.06
N GLU A 125 -4.52 2.99 -1.59
CA GLU A 125 -4.90 3.59 -0.30
C GLU A 125 -6.38 3.98 -0.27
N ILE A 126 -6.88 4.60 -1.34
CA ILE A 126 -8.32 4.93 -1.44
C ILE A 126 -9.19 3.65 -1.40
N HIS A 127 -8.72 2.57 -2.03
CA HIS A 127 -9.42 1.29 -1.96
C HIS A 127 -9.37 0.69 -0.53
N ALA A 128 -8.23 0.77 0.16
CA ALA A 128 -8.08 0.34 1.54
C ALA A 128 -9.04 1.11 2.47
N ALA A 129 -9.02 2.45 2.41
CA ALA A 129 -9.96 3.29 3.16
C ALA A 129 -11.43 2.92 2.91
N THR A 130 -11.80 2.70 1.64
CA THR A 130 -13.17 2.28 1.27
C THR A 130 -13.52 0.92 1.86
N THR A 131 -12.57 0.00 1.89
CA THR A 131 -12.73 -1.35 2.46
C THR A 131 -12.98 -1.29 3.96
N TYR A 132 -12.19 -0.49 4.70
CA TYR A 132 -12.38 -0.29 6.14
C TYR A 132 -13.66 0.46 6.48
N ALA A 133 -14.02 1.47 5.69
CA ALA A 133 -15.29 2.17 5.85
C ALA A 133 -16.49 1.23 5.69
N LYS A 134 -16.44 0.34 4.69
CA LYS A 134 -17.48 -0.68 4.49
C LYS A 134 -17.54 -1.66 5.67
N TYR A 135 -16.39 -2.13 6.15
CA TYR A 135 -16.35 -3.01 7.32
C TYR A 135 -17.01 -2.38 8.55
N LEU A 136 -16.70 -1.11 8.86
CA LEU A 136 -17.32 -0.37 9.97
C LEU A 136 -18.83 -0.20 9.78
N ALA A 137 -19.30 0.02 8.54
CA ALA A 137 -20.72 0.12 8.24
C ALA A 137 -21.47 -1.21 8.47
N ASP A 138 -20.83 -2.33 8.14
CA ASP A 138 -21.43 -3.67 8.22
C ASP A 138 -21.35 -4.28 9.63
N HIS A 139 -20.30 -3.98 10.41
CA HIS A 139 -19.99 -4.62 11.71
C HIS A 139 -20.12 -3.67 12.91
N GLY A 140 -20.28 -2.38 12.69
CA GLY A 140 -20.34 -1.36 13.74
C GLY A 140 -18.98 -0.75 14.06
N HIS A 141 -18.95 0.06 15.11
CA HIS A 141 -17.79 0.86 15.48
C HIS A 141 -16.64 -0.01 16.01
N ASP A 142 -15.43 0.22 15.49
CA ASP A 142 -14.15 -0.34 15.96
C ASP A 142 -13.11 0.79 15.90
N ASP A 143 -12.62 1.23 17.07
CA ASP A 143 -11.71 2.38 17.19
C ASP A 143 -10.43 2.17 16.36
N LYS A 144 -9.86 0.96 16.37
CA LYS A 144 -8.60 0.69 15.65
C LYS A 144 -8.79 0.64 14.13
N ILE A 145 -9.89 0.05 13.67
CA ILE A 145 -10.21 0.08 12.23
C ILE A 145 -10.53 1.50 11.75
N LEU A 146 -11.14 2.33 12.61
CA LEU A 146 -11.37 3.75 12.29
C LEU A 146 -10.06 4.55 12.23
N GLU A 147 -9.11 4.28 13.13
CA GLU A 147 -7.77 4.84 13.10
C GLU A 147 -7.07 4.49 11.78
N ILE A 148 -7.00 3.20 11.43
CA ILE A 148 -6.41 2.71 10.19
C ILE A 148 -7.06 3.37 8.96
N LEU A 149 -8.39 3.44 8.92
CA LEU A 149 -9.11 4.15 7.84
C LEU A 149 -8.62 5.60 7.66
N ASN A 150 -8.41 6.33 8.77
CA ASN A 150 -7.94 7.71 8.71
C ASN A 150 -6.49 7.79 8.23
N ASP A 151 -5.64 6.83 8.61
CA ASP A 151 -4.26 6.73 8.16
C ASP A 151 -4.20 6.48 6.64
N GLU A 152 -5.03 5.59 6.09
CA GLU A 152 -5.11 5.36 4.64
C GLU A 152 -5.53 6.63 3.87
N LEU A 153 -6.47 7.40 4.41
CA LEU A 153 -6.85 8.69 3.84
C LEU A 153 -5.72 9.73 3.91
N GLU A 154 -4.91 9.70 4.96
CA GLU A 154 -3.72 10.56 5.07
C GLU A 154 -2.65 10.12 4.07
N HIS A 155 -2.33 8.82 3.97
CA HIS A 155 -1.39 8.27 2.98
C HIS A 155 -1.79 8.66 1.55
N SER A 156 -3.08 8.58 1.23
CA SER A 156 -3.57 8.98 -0.10
C SER A 156 -3.30 10.47 -0.40
N ARG A 157 -3.52 11.37 0.56
CA ARG A 157 -3.24 12.82 0.42
C ARG A 157 -1.74 13.08 0.26
N GLU A 158 -0.92 12.38 1.03
CA GLU A 158 0.53 12.51 0.96
C GLU A 158 1.09 12.03 -0.39
N LEU A 159 0.56 10.95 -0.94
CA LEU A 159 0.91 10.46 -2.28
C LEU A 159 0.48 11.44 -3.38
N GLU A 160 -0.67 12.09 -3.23
CA GLU A 160 -1.09 13.16 -4.14
C GLU A 160 -0.13 14.36 -4.10
N GLN A 161 0.27 14.80 -2.90
CA GLN A 161 1.28 15.84 -2.73
C GLN A 161 2.64 15.45 -3.32
N ALA A 162 3.07 14.18 -3.13
CA ALA A 162 4.29 13.66 -3.73
C ALA A 162 4.24 13.69 -5.26
N MET A 163 3.09 13.37 -5.88
CA MET A 163 2.89 13.49 -7.33
C MET A 163 3.04 14.93 -7.85
N GLU A 164 2.66 15.92 -7.06
CA GLU A 164 2.80 17.35 -7.43
C GLU A 164 4.25 17.82 -7.35
N LYS A 165 5.01 17.31 -6.38
CA LYS A 165 6.42 17.70 -6.14
C LYS A 165 7.40 17.12 -7.15
N ILE A 166 7.12 15.97 -7.73
CA ILE A 166 7.98 15.36 -8.76
C ILE A 166 7.60 15.87 -10.15
N LYS A 167 8.59 16.46 -10.81
CA LYS A 167 8.45 16.99 -12.19
C LYS A 167 8.56 15.89 -13.24
#